data_0cfbb2a5303053881026c862c1a44981
#
_entry.id   0cfbb2a5303053881026c862c1a44981
#
_cell.length_a   1.000
_cell.length_b   1.000
_cell.length_c   1.000
_cell.angle_alpha   90.00
_cell.angle_beta   90.00
_cell.angle_gamma   90.00
#
_symmetry.space_group_name_H-M   'P 1'
#
loop_
_entity.id
_entity.type
_entity.pdbx_description
1 polymer ?
#
loop_
_entity_poly.entity_id
_entity_poly.type
_entity_poly.pdbx_seq_one_letter_code
_entity_poly.pdbx_strand_id
1 'polypeptide(L)'
;MGKLISTLDERVILDNGKSQTTSNSVTIEDVGQFSRRLDTIETTFESTGIEILRFTESEQTQIAGSFVKGDVRYIRISNLTECNVDLYFIKDNEESTIFKLDGEKTIMLANGYFNASSTADYVVEGYVDPEYYGDLASIDSIKAKAYPSASQLEIVVASK
;
A
#
# COMPACT_ATOMS: atom_id res chain seq x y z
N MET A 1 -10.97 -0.50 -21.05
CA MET A 1 -10.23 -1.12 -19.94
C MET A 1 -8.80 -0.62 -19.98
N GLY A 2 -8.32 -0.17 -18.83
CA GLY A 2 -6.97 0.36 -18.71
C GLY A 2 -5.97 -0.73 -18.34
N LYS A 3 -4.69 -0.41 -18.45
CA LYS A 3 -3.59 -1.27 -18.08
C LYS A 3 -2.53 -0.47 -17.34
N LEU A 4 -2.10 -0.97 -16.18
CA LEU A 4 -0.96 -0.42 -15.46
C LEU A 4 0.22 -1.38 -15.60
N ILE A 5 1.37 -0.84 -16.01
CA ILE A 5 2.65 -1.57 -16.01
C ILE A 5 3.54 -0.85 -15.01
N SER A 6 3.97 -1.56 -13.98
CA SER A 6 4.95 -1.09 -13.00
C SER A 6 6.23 -1.88 -13.17
N THR A 7 7.35 -1.19 -13.38
CA THR A 7 8.67 -1.81 -13.52
C THR A 7 9.55 -1.39 -12.36
N LEU A 8 10.17 -2.36 -11.72
CA LEU A 8 11.17 -2.17 -10.67
C LEU A 8 12.53 -2.59 -11.23
N ASP A 9 13.43 -1.62 -11.34
CA ASP A 9 14.81 -1.86 -11.73
C ASP A 9 15.71 -1.76 -10.50
N GLU A 10 16.37 -2.85 -10.19
CA GLU A 10 17.28 -2.95 -9.04
C GLU A 10 18.71 -3.12 -9.53
N ARG A 11 19.62 -2.36 -8.94
CA ARG A 11 21.04 -2.46 -9.22
C ARG A 11 21.84 -2.62 -7.92
N VAL A 12 22.51 -3.74 -7.78
CA VAL A 12 23.46 -3.98 -6.69
C VAL A 12 24.86 -3.74 -7.20
N ILE A 13 25.62 -2.92 -6.51
CA ILE A 13 27.04 -2.68 -6.77
C ILE A 13 27.80 -3.25 -5.58
N LEU A 14 28.66 -4.25 -5.86
CA LEU A 14 29.49 -4.89 -4.85
C LEU A 14 30.80 -4.11 -4.65
N ASP A 15 31.41 -4.26 -3.49
CA ASP A 15 32.68 -3.57 -3.13
C ASP A 15 33.83 -3.85 -4.12
N ASN A 16 33.78 -4.95 -4.85
CA ASN A 16 34.76 -5.30 -5.89
C ASN A 16 34.49 -4.65 -7.27
N GLY A 17 33.52 -3.71 -7.33
CA GLY A 17 33.12 -3.02 -8.55
C GLY A 17 32.23 -3.81 -9.50
N LYS A 18 31.87 -5.06 -9.18
CA LYS A 18 30.89 -5.82 -9.95
C LYS A 18 29.49 -5.32 -9.66
N SER A 19 28.66 -5.27 -10.69
CA SER A 19 27.27 -4.90 -10.53
C SER A 19 26.36 -5.99 -11.09
N GLN A 20 25.23 -6.19 -10.42
CA GLN A 20 24.12 -7.01 -10.88
C GLN A 20 22.89 -6.13 -11.03
N THR A 21 22.20 -6.28 -12.12
CA THR A 21 20.94 -5.55 -12.39
C THR A 21 19.83 -6.56 -12.58
N THR A 22 18.71 -6.33 -11.93
CA THR A 22 17.49 -7.11 -12.07
C THR A 22 16.35 -6.17 -12.42
N SER A 23 15.54 -6.53 -13.40
CA SER A 23 14.33 -5.78 -13.78
C SER A 23 13.14 -6.71 -13.64
N ASN A 24 12.18 -6.29 -12.82
CA ASN A 24 10.91 -6.98 -12.62
C ASN A 24 9.76 -6.07 -13.02
N SER A 25 8.81 -6.59 -13.77
CA SER A 25 7.60 -5.83 -14.11
C SER A 25 6.35 -6.57 -13.66
N VAL A 26 5.44 -5.81 -13.08
CA VAL A 26 4.09 -6.26 -12.73
C VAL A 26 3.12 -5.57 -13.70
N THR A 27 2.31 -6.38 -14.35
CA THR A 27 1.23 -5.89 -15.21
C THR A 27 -0.09 -6.12 -14.52
N ILE A 28 -0.88 -5.05 -14.40
CA ILE A 28 -2.24 -5.09 -13.87
C ILE A 28 -3.17 -4.79 -15.03
N GLU A 29 -3.97 -5.77 -15.41
CA GLU A 29 -4.99 -5.64 -16.45
C GLU A 29 -6.30 -5.11 -15.86
N ASP A 30 -7.19 -4.64 -16.72
CA ASP A 30 -8.54 -4.20 -16.37
C ASP A 30 -8.61 -3.08 -15.32
N VAL A 31 -7.66 -2.14 -15.37
CA VAL A 31 -7.68 -0.97 -14.49
C VAL A 31 -8.89 -0.11 -14.82
N GLY A 32 -9.85 -0.04 -13.89
CA GLY A 32 -11.04 0.80 -13.97
C GLY A 32 -10.83 2.15 -13.29
N GLN A 33 -10.12 2.18 -12.18
CA GLN A 33 -9.84 3.40 -11.42
C GLN A 33 -8.33 3.56 -11.17
N PHE A 34 -7.82 4.76 -11.44
CA PHE A 34 -6.43 5.14 -11.18
C PHE A 34 -6.38 6.49 -10.47
N SER A 35 -5.63 6.56 -9.40
CA SER A 35 -5.38 7.81 -8.67
C SER A 35 -3.89 7.99 -8.46
N ARG A 36 -3.41 9.21 -8.72
CA ARG A 36 -2.07 9.68 -8.35
C ARG A 36 -2.21 11.04 -7.73
N ARG A 37 -1.74 11.22 -6.52
CA ARG A 37 -1.83 12.50 -5.82
C ARG A 37 -0.61 12.76 -4.95
N LEU A 38 -0.44 14.02 -4.58
CA LEU A 38 0.53 14.48 -3.63
C LEU A 38 -0.22 15.00 -2.41
N ASP A 39 0.05 14.43 -1.26
CA ASP A 39 -0.54 14.82 0.01
C ASP A 39 0.54 15.38 0.94
N THR A 40 0.28 16.52 1.56
CA THR A 40 1.14 17.04 2.64
C THR A 40 0.62 16.50 3.96
N ILE A 41 1.49 15.80 4.68
CA ILE A 41 1.20 15.22 5.98
C ILE A 41 1.80 16.14 7.02
N GLU A 42 0.95 16.88 7.70
CA GLU A 42 1.36 17.70 8.82
C GLU A 42 1.70 16.85 10.05
N THR A 43 2.51 17.40 10.93
CA THR A 43 2.70 16.79 12.24
C THR A 43 1.39 16.85 13.03
N THR A 44 0.99 15.74 13.60
CA THR A 44 -0.27 15.66 14.37
C THR A 44 -0.04 15.02 15.73
N PHE A 45 -0.85 15.44 16.70
CA PHE A 45 -0.90 14.82 18.03
C PHE A 45 -1.83 13.60 18.07
N GLU A 46 -2.59 13.36 17.01
CA GLU A 46 -3.41 12.16 16.93
C GLU A 46 -2.54 10.90 16.95
N SER A 47 -3.02 9.88 17.64
CA SER A 47 -2.26 8.63 17.83
C SER A 47 -1.95 7.93 16.52
N THR A 48 -2.88 7.90 15.58
CA THR A 48 -2.79 7.17 14.31
C THR A 48 -2.61 8.06 13.08
N GLY A 49 -2.46 9.39 13.25
CA GLY A 49 -2.27 10.32 12.13
C GLY A 49 -3.55 10.60 11.34
N ILE A 50 -3.37 11.16 10.15
CA ILE A 50 -4.44 11.56 9.23
C ILE A 50 -4.68 10.48 8.17
N GLU A 51 -5.94 10.32 7.78
CA GLU A 51 -6.31 9.35 6.75
C GLU A 51 -5.83 9.79 5.37
N ILE A 52 -5.09 8.92 4.69
CA ILE A 52 -4.58 9.12 3.34
C ILE A 52 -5.23 8.21 2.30
N LEU A 53 -5.75 7.06 2.69
CA LEU A 53 -6.51 6.16 1.84
C LEU A 53 -7.67 5.55 2.62
N ARG A 54 -8.81 5.43 1.97
CA ARG A 54 -10.00 4.77 2.50
C ARG A 54 -10.46 3.68 1.56
N PHE A 55 -10.88 2.55 2.15
CA PHE A 55 -11.41 1.41 1.42
C PHE A 55 -12.85 1.15 1.86
N THR A 56 -13.68 0.69 0.93
CA THR A 56 -15.09 0.36 1.16
C THR A 56 -15.37 -1.08 0.76
N GLU A 57 -16.39 -1.68 1.37
CA GLU A 57 -16.73 -3.08 1.11
C GLU A 57 -17.28 -3.32 -0.29
N SER A 58 -17.96 -2.34 -0.85
CA SER A 58 -18.60 -2.46 -2.14
C SER A 58 -18.74 -1.10 -2.85
N GLU A 59 -19.05 -1.14 -4.14
CA GLU A 59 -19.36 0.05 -4.92
C GLU A 59 -20.55 0.86 -4.34
N GLN A 60 -21.54 0.19 -3.76
CA GLN A 60 -22.71 0.85 -3.16
C GLN A 60 -22.35 1.68 -1.94
N THR A 61 -21.26 1.33 -1.25
CA THR A 61 -20.75 2.07 -0.09
C THR A 61 -19.61 3.02 -0.44
N GLN A 62 -19.20 3.04 -1.70
CA GLN A 62 -18.08 3.86 -2.17
C GLN A 62 -18.41 5.35 -2.06
N ILE A 63 -17.50 6.10 -1.48
CA ILE A 63 -17.54 7.56 -1.41
C ILE A 63 -16.43 8.16 -2.27
N ALA A 64 -16.55 9.44 -2.59
CA ALA A 64 -15.55 10.11 -3.41
C ALA A 64 -14.14 9.97 -2.79
N GLY A 65 -13.19 9.50 -3.57
CA GLY A 65 -11.80 9.29 -3.15
C GLY A 65 -11.51 7.98 -2.42
N SER A 66 -12.52 7.11 -2.22
CA SER A 66 -12.33 5.76 -1.70
C SER A 66 -12.18 4.73 -2.82
N PHE A 67 -11.72 3.54 -2.46
CA PHE A 67 -11.56 2.39 -3.35
C PHE A 67 -12.30 1.18 -2.78
N VAL A 68 -12.87 0.35 -3.65
CA VAL A 68 -13.44 -0.92 -3.21
C VAL A 68 -12.31 -1.88 -2.83
N LYS A 69 -12.36 -2.43 -1.62
CA LYS A 69 -11.30 -3.29 -1.05
C LYS A 69 -10.88 -4.42 -2.01
N GLY A 70 -11.85 -5.16 -2.51
CA GLY A 70 -11.63 -6.32 -3.38
C GLY A 70 -11.07 -5.97 -4.76
N ASP A 71 -11.09 -4.72 -5.17
CA ASP A 71 -10.70 -4.29 -6.52
C ASP A 71 -9.31 -3.65 -6.58
N VAL A 72 -8.75 -3.26 -5.43
CA VAL A 72 -7.41 -2.68 -5.37
C VAL A 72 -6.37 -3.70 -5.82
N ARG A 73 -5.48 -3.30 -6.73
CA ARG A 73 -4.42 -4.16 -7.29
C ARG A 73 -3.03 -3.58 -7.13
N TYR A 74 -2.95 -2.30 -6.82
CA TYR A 74 -1.69 -1.60 -6.70
C TYR A 74 -1.81 -0.42 -5.75
N ILE A 75 -0.89 -0.34 -4.81
CA ILE A 75 -0.68 0.83 -3.95
C ILE A 75 0.81 1.12 -3.93
N ARG A 76 1.18 2.38 -4.17
CA ARG A 76 2.52 2.88 -3.96
C ARG A 76 2.44 4.15 -3.12
N ILE A 77 3.21 4.21 -2.07
CA ILE A 77 3.36 5.39 -1.22
C ILE A 77 4.83 5.73 -1.17
N SER A 78 5.19 6.89 -1.67
CA SER A 78 6.56 7.40 -1.70
C SER A 78 6.66 8.62 -0.80
N ASN A 79 7.57 8.59 0.15
CA ASN A 79 7.92 9.74 0.95
C ASN A 79 8.93 10.59 0.16
N LEU A 80 8.57 11.82 -0.16
CA LEU A 80 9.37 12.72 -0.99
C LEU A 80 10.26 13.67 -0.18
N THR A 81 10.25 13.54 1.14
CA THR A 81 11.01 14.38 2.06
C THR A 81 11.99 13.54 2.89
N GLU A 82 12.91 14.18 3.57
CA GLU A 82 13.87 13.53 4.47
C GLU A 82 13.26 13.11 5.81
N CYS A 83 12.06 13.59 6.13
CA CYS A 83 11.37 13.28 7.39
C CYS A 83 10.78 11.87 7.36
N ASN A 84 10.60 11.28 8.52
CA ASN A 84 9.98 9.96 8.63
C ASN A 84 8.46 10.07 8.63
N VAL A 85 7.81 9.03 8.13
CA VAL A 85 6.34 8.88 8.15
C VAL A 85 5.99 7.51 8.68
N ASP A 86 5.16 7.44 9.70
CA ASP A 86 4.52 6.21 10.13
C ASP A 86 3.23 6.00 9.34
N LEU A 87 3.12 4.87 8.69
CA LEU A 87 1.92 4.43 7.98
C LEU A 87 1.17 3.42 8.84
N TYR A 88 -0.07 3.72 9.15
CA TYR A 88 -0.97 2.89 9.94
C TYR A 88 -1.98 2.22 9.01
N PHE A 89 -1.94 0.91 8.92
CA PHE A 89 -2.93 0.10 8.22
C PHE A 89 -4.01 -0.27 9.22
N ILE A 90 -5.16 0.37 9.11
CA ILE A 90 -6.26 0.25 10.08
C ILE A 90 -7.23 -0.83 9.62
N LYS A 91 -7.52 -1.78 10.51
CA LYS A 91 -8.53 -2.80 10.38
C LYS A 91 -9.60 -2.59 11.44
N ASP A 92 -10.87 -2.63 11.04
CA ASP A 92 -12.03 -2.59 11.95
C ASP A 92 -11.99 -1.43 12.98
N ASN A 93 -11.37 -0.30 12.58
CA ASN A 93 -11.17 0.92 13.38
C ASN A 93 -10.36 0.78 14.67
N GLU A 94 -9.90 -0.39 15.04
CA GLU A 94 -9.21 -0.63 16.31
C GLU A 94 -7.81 -1.24 16.15
N GLU A 95 -7.63 -2.17 15.22
CA GLU A 95 -6.33 -2.81 15.00
C GLU A 95 -5.53 -2.09 13.93
N SER A 96 -4.25 -1.85 14.19
CA SER A 96 -3.36 -1.25 13.22
C SER A 96 -2.02 -1.97 13.14
N THR A 97 -1.53 -2.13 11.93
CA THR A 97 -0.14 -2.47 11.67
C THR A 97 0.60 -1.22 11.25
N ILE A 98 1.75 -0.97 11.85
CA ILE A 98 2.52 0.24 11.63
C ILE A 98 3.75 -0.09 10.78
N PHE A 99 3.92 0.66 9.68
CA PHE A 99 5.13 0.67 8.89
C PHE A 99 5.79 2.03 8.99
N LYS A 100 7.04 2.05 9.40
CA LYS A 100 7.86 3.26 9.31
C LYS A 100 8.39 3.41 7.90
N LEU A 101 8.02 4.50 7.25
CA LEU A 101 8.55 4.91 5.95
C LEU A 101 9.58 6.02 6.17
N ASP A 102 10.84 5.66 6.10
CA ASP A 102 11.93 6.63 6.22
C ASP A 102 11.90 7.65 5.08
N GLY A 103 12.62 8.75 5.26
CA GLY A 103 12.72 9.81 4.26
C GLY A 103 13.23 9.27 2.92
N GLU A 104 12.67 9.77 1.83
CA GLU A 104 13.00 9.42 0.45
C GLU A 104 12.84 7.91 0.11
N LYS A 105 12.01 7.20 0.86
CA LYS A 105 11.72 5.78 0.63
C LYS A 105 10.31 5.57 0.09
N THR A 106 10.12 4.40 -0.49
CA THR A 106 8.86 3.98 -1.10
C THR A 106 8.46 2.61 -0.58
N ILE A 107 7.19 2.47 -0.23
CA ILE A 107 6.53 1.19 -0.08
C ILE A 107 5.66 0.93 -1.31
N MET A 108 5.73 -0.29 -1.82
CA MET A 108 4.94 -0.70 -2.97
C MET A 108 4.28 -2.04 -2.67
N LEU A 109 2.98 -2.08 -2.83
CA LEU A 109 2.16 -3.25 -2.70
C LEU A 109 1.54 -3.51 -4.07
N ALA A 110 2.07 -4.49 -4.78
CA ALA A 110 1.66 -4.82 -6.13
C ALA A 110 1.47 -6.33 -6.25
N ASN A 111 0.26 -6.75 -6.53
CA ASN A 111 -0.04 -8.14 -6.78
C ASN A 111 -1.22 -8.21 -7.74
N GLY A 112 -1.17 -9.09 -8.74
CA GLY A 112 -2.30 -9.35 -9.63
C GLY A 112 -3.55 -9.82 -8.87
N TYR A 113 -3.35 -10.36 -7.70
CA TYR A 113 -4.32 -10.59 -6.65
C TYR A 113 -3.77 -9.96 -5.40
N PHE A 114 -4.11 -8.72 -5.17
CA PHE A 114 -3.74 -8.09 -3.93
C PHE A 114 -4.67 -8.63 -2.84
N ASN A 115 -4.43 -9.86 -2.49
CA ASN A 115 -4.83 -10.40 -1.22
C ASN A 115 -3.62 -10.20 -0.32
N ALA A 116 -3.73 -9.32 0.63
CA ALA A 116 -2.89 -9.38 1.80
C ALA A 116 -3.28 -10.53 2.71
N SER A 117 -4.13 -11.38 2.22
CA SER A 117 -4.22 -12.71 2.74
C SER A 117 -2.92 -13.38 2.48
N SER A 118 -1.98 -12.72 2.52
CA SER A 118 -0.86 -13.31 2.58
C SER A 118 -0.91 -14.38 3.50
N THR A 119 -0.85 -15.27 3.05
CA THR A 119 0.27 -15.95 3.38
C THR A 119 0.43 -16.60 4.64
N ALA A 120 -0.44 -16.60 5.42
CA ALA A 120 -0.48 -17.72 6.30
C ALA A 120 -1.12 -18.84 5.50
N ASP A 121 -0.35 -19.42 4.61
CA ASP A 121 -0.44 -20.84 4.40
C ASP A 121 -0.19 -21.55 5.73
N TYR A 122 -1.05 -21.33 6.67
CA TYR A 122 -1.33 -22.29 7.71
C TYR A 122 -2.20 -23.34 7.05
N VAL A 123 -1.58 -24.10 6.18
CA VAL A 123 -2.03 -25.46 5.90
C VAL A 123 -1.74 -26.25 7.17
N VAL A 124 -2.61 -26.09 8.14
CA VAL A 124 -2.78 -27.14 9.14
C VAL A 124 -3.48 -28.25 8.37
N GLU A 125 -2.69 -29.26 8.01
CA GLU A 125 -3.11 -30.57 7.46
C GLU A 125 -4.63 -30.67 7.19
N GLY A 126 -5.06 -30.24 5.99
CA GLY A 126 -6.39 -30.58 5.48
C GLY A 126 -7.55 -29.71 5.92
N TYR A 127 -7.37 -28.68 6.73
CA TYR A 127 -8.42 -27.73 7.08
C TYR A 127 -8.03 -26.32 6.68
N VAL A 128 -8.60 -25.85 5.61
CA VAL A 128 -8.54 -24.43 5.21
C VAL A 128 -9.73 -23.76 5.87
N ASP A 129 -9.51 -23.01 6.94
CA ASP A 129 -10.54 -22.15 7.51
C ASP A 129 -10.65 -20.89 6.62
N PRO A 130 -11.73 -20.72 5.86
CA PRO A 130 -11.88 -19.56 4.99
C PRO A 130 -12.02 -18.24 5.75
N GLU A 131 -12.21 -18.26 7.06
CA GLU A 131 -12.25 -17.05 7.89
C GLU A 131 -10.85 -16.55 8.30
N TYR A 132 -9.81 -17.31 8.05
CA TYR A 132 -8.42 -16.94 8.36
C TYR A 132 -7.66 -16.26 7.21
N TYR A 133 -8.29 -16.06 6.08
CA TYR A 133 -7.70 -15.25 5.02
C TYR A 133 -7.83 -13.77 5.40
N GLY A 134 -6.86 -13.30 6.19
CA GLY A 134 -6.67 -11.87 6.31
C GLY A 134 -6.32 -11.31 4.95
N ASP A 135 -7.27 -10.82 4.21
CA ASP A 135 -7.03 -10.13 2.97
C ASP A 135 -6.96 -8.61 3.20
N LEU A 136 -6.42 -7.88 2.26
CA LEU A 136 -6.54 -6.42 2.28
C LEU A 136 -8.02 -6.00 2.30
N ALA A 137 -8.92 -6.94 2.01
CA ALA A 137 -10.34 -6.75 2.20
C ALA A 137 -10.69 -6.37 3.64
N SER A 138 -9.85 -6.69 4.60
CA SER A 138 -10.02 -6.29 5.99
C SER A 138 -9.44 -4.92 6.35
N ILE A 139 -8.65 -4.28 5.50
CA ILE A 139 -8.13 -2.94 5.76
C ILE A 139 -9.18 -1.89 5.39
N ASP A 140 -9.56 -1.06 6.35
CA ASP A 140 -10.53 0.02 6.16
C ASP A 140 -9.89 1.31 5.67
N SER A 141 -8.69 1.60 6.18
CA SER A 141 -7.97 2.80 5.79
C SER A 141 -6.45 2.69 6.01
N ILE A 142 -5.72 3.54 5.30
CA ILE A 142 -4.33 3.82 5.60
C ILE A 142 -4.25 5.25 6.10
N LYS A 143 -3.63 5.43 7.26
CA LYS A 143 -3.36 6.74 7.84
C LYS A 143 -1.86 7.00 7.87
N ALA A 144 -1.48 8.26 7.91
CA ALA A 144 -0.08 8.68 7.93
C ALA A 144 0.17 9.72 9.01
N LYS A 145 1.33 9.63 9.65
CA LYS A 145 1.82 10.58 10.65
C LYS A 145 3.27 10.93 10.36
N ALA A 146 3.55 12.21 10.12
CA ALA A 146 4.90 12.69 9.87
C ALA A 146 5.58 13.17 11.16
N TYR A 147 6.91 12.97 11.24
CA TYR A 147 7.75 13.49 12.30
C TYR A 147 9.23 13.58 11.85
N PRO A 148 10.02 14.51 12.37
CA PRO A 148 9.68 15.56 13.35
C PRO A 148 8.96 16.76 12.72
N SER A 149 8.84 16.82 11.42
CA SER A 149 8.18 17.90 10.68
C SER A 149 7.26 17.34 9.61
N ALA A 150 6.50 18.21 8.95
CA ALA A 150 5.62 17.84 7.84
C ALA A 150 6.37 17.11 6.73
N SER A 151 5.70 16.18 6.09
CA SER A 151 6.21 15.38 4.98
C SER A 151 5.28 15.45 3.79
N GLN A 152 5.82 15.26 2.59
CA GLN A 152 5.05 15.14 1.36
C GLN A 152 5.07 13.69 0.86
N LEU A 153 3.89 13.13 0.67
CA LEU A 153 3.71 11.79 0.13
C LEU A 153 3.16 11.84 -1.30
N GLU A 154 3.77 11.07 -2.20
CA GLU A 154 3.13 10.68 -3.45
C GLU A 154 2.41 9.35 -3.26
N ILE A 155 1.11 9.34 -3.54
CA ILE A 155 0.26 8.17 -3.39
C ILE A 155 -0.30 7.80 -4.75
N VAL A 156 -0.08 6.55 -5.14
CA VAL A 156 -0.59 5.97 -6.40
C VAL A 156 -1.39 4.73 -6.07
N VAL A 157 -2.62 4.67 -6.57
CA VAL A 157 -3.52 3.52 -6.40
C VAL A 157 -4.11 3.15 -7.75
N ALA A 158 -4.18 1.87 -8.02
CA ALA A 158 -4.94 1.33 -9.16
C ALA A 158 -5.86 0.21 -8.69
N SER A 159 -7.09 0.22 -9.18
CA SER A 159 -8.10 -0.81 -8.93
C SER A 159 -8.79 -1.24 -10.22
N LYS A 160 -9.46 -2.36 -10.19
CA LYS A 160 -10.35 -2.83 -11.27
C LYS A 160 -11.49 -1.88 -11.51
#